data_5e7e7a0fffa062e5aac06ab13a55d871
#
_entry.id   5e7e7a0fffa062e5aac06ab13a55d871
#
_cell.length_a   1.000
_cell.length_b   1.000
_cell.length_c   1.000
_cell.angle_alpha   90.00
_cell.angle_beta   90.00
_cell.angle_gamma   90.00
#
_symmetry.space_group_name_H-M   'P 1'
#
loop_
_entity.id
_entity.type
_entity.pdbx_description
1 polymer ?
#
loop_
_entity_poly.entity_id
_entity_poly.type
_entity_poly.pdbx_seq_one_letter_code
_entity_poly.pdbx_strand_id
1 'polypeptide(L)'
;SNQFVLTKDITQANRNTLTQGSIEVLENMTSPINLTVFATKDDVNNGDTFRQGIINFIARYQRTKSDINIKFISPVEEPKLAQEMGIRVDGEVIVEYNKRSEHISPPFAEQDLTNLFVRLTRTNEQPIMYLDGHGEKNLMGIKNNDLGEFGKQLEKKGIKFSNPDLIIVNEVPKEGGMLVIASPQVNVSKVESNKIVRYLQNGGNVLWLLDDDNLKGLENVAKYLGLKVSKGKVVDPSSSQFGANENVSFATFYGDHPITKNFMLRTLYNSAHEVSAKGTYENGWEVSKLIEVAGNGWLAGEGKTEAQKLIFDKTKDKKGPINIGIAFNRKFEEKG
;
A
#
# COMPACT_ATOMS: atom_id res chain seq x y z
N SER A 1 -12.32 -22.51 -13.49
CA SER A 1 -11.41 -23.62 -13.10
C SER A 1 -10.67 -23.39 -11.76
N ASN A 2 -10.68 -22.15 -11.22
CA ASN A 2 -10.00 -21.85 -9.96
C ASN A 2 -10.74 -22.39 -8.70
N GLN A 3 -12.04 -22.64 -8.80
CA GLN A 3 -12.82 -23.21 -7.70
C GLN A 3 -12.47 -24.68 -7.38
N PHE A 4 -12.02 -25.42 -8.39
CA PHE A 4 -11.58 -26.82 -8.21
C PHE A 4 -10.29 -26.94 -7.39
N VAL A 5 -9.41 -25.98 -7.49
CA VAL A 5 -8.14 -25.95 -6.75
C VAL A 5 -8.40 -25.70 -5.27
N LEU A 6 -9.33 -24.81 -4.94
CA LEU A 6 -9.65 -24.49 -3.54
C LEU A 6 -10.25 -25.70 -2.80
N THR A 7 -11.20 -26.39 -3.42
CA THR A 7 -11.81 -27.61 -2.84
C THR A 7 -10.77 -28.69 -2.62
N LYS A 8 -9.80 -28.80 -3.52
CA LYS A 8 -8.72 -29.79 -3.45
C LYS A 8 -7.69 -29.44 -2.35
N ASP A 9 -7.33 -28.17 -2.21
CA ASP A 9 -6.39 -27.73 -1.18
C ASP A 9 -7.00 -27.73 0.24
N ILE A 10 -8.27 -27.37 0.36
CA ILE A 10 -9.01 -27.49 1.64
C ILE A 10 -9.16 -28.94 2.06
N THR A 11 -9.34 -29.87 1.12
CA THR A 11 -9.54 -31.29 1.40
C THR A 11 -8.23 -32.08 1.53
N GLN A 12 -7.14 -31.65 0.94
CA GLN A 12 -5.83 -32.32 1.02
C GLN A 12 -5.13 -32.16 2.38
N ALA A 13 -5.46 -31.13 3.16
CA ALA A 13 -5.05 -31.05 4.55
C ALA A 13 -5.90 -31.99 5.41
N ASN A 14 -5.66 -33.28 5.30
CA ASN A 14 -6.32 -34.37 6.04
C ASN A 14 -6.10 -34.32 7.58
N ARG A 15 -5.90 -33.12 8.14
CA ARG A 15 -5.85 -32.92 9.59
C ARG A 15 -7.18 -32.36 10.04
N ASN A 16 -7.92 -33.18 10.77
CA ASN A 16 -9.15 -32.76 11.46
C ASN A 16 -8.90 -31.73 12.58
N THR A 17 -7.66 -31.41 12.87
CA THR A 17 -7.22 -30.50 13.93
C THR A 17 -6.35 -29.42 13.39
N LEU A 18 -6.46 -28.24 14.00
CA LEU A 18 -5.57 -27.10 13.72
C LEU A 18 -4.15 -27.37 14.21
N THR A 19 -3.18 -26.67 13.62
CA THR A 19 -1.82 -26.60 14.16
C THR A 19 -1.80 -25.90 15.51
N GLN A 20 -0.81 -26.19 16.35
CA GLN A 20 -0.63 -25.54 17.65
C GLN A 20 -0.55 -24.02 17.53
N GLY A 21 0.16 -23.51 16.52
CA GLY A 21 0.26 -22.06 16.27
C GLY A 21 -1.09 -21.41 15.97
N SER A 22 -1.97 -22.08 15.21
CA SER A 22 -3.32 -21.57 14.94
C SER A 22 -4.17 -21.56 16.22
N ILE A 23 -4.05 -22.58 17.06
CA ILE A 23 -4.75 -22.66 18.34
C ILE A 23 -4.34 -21.51 19.27
N GLU A 24 -3.04 -21.27 19.43
CA GLU A 24 -2.52 -20.19 20.26
C GLU A 24 -3.00 -18.81 19.81
N VAL A 25 -3.06 -18.57 18.50
CA VAL A 25 -3.61 -17.32 17.95
C VAL A 25 -5.08 -17.14 18.34
N LEU A 26 -5.90 -18.19 18.17
CA LEU A 26 -7.33 -18.14 18.52
C LEU A 26 -7.59 -17.95 20.01
N GLU A 27 -6.79 -18.58 20.87
CA GLU A 27 -6.89 -18.45 22.33
C GLU A 27 -6.61 -17.02 22.80
N ASN A 28 -5.76 -16.29 22.08
CA ASN A 28 -5.45 -14.87 22.36
C ASN A 28 -6.49 -13.89 21.76
N MET A 29 -7.43 -14.37 20.96
CA MET A 29 -8.50 -13.54 20.38
C MET A 29 -9.74 -13.54 21.27
N THR A 30 -9.91 -12.48 22.05
CA THR A 30 -10.96 -12.39 23.09
C THR A 30 -12.34 -11.98 22.58
N SER A 31 -12.41 -11.35 21.40
CA SER A 31 -13.67 -10.88 20.79
C SER A 31 -14.14 -11.83 19.68
N PRO A 32 -15.44 -11.79 19.33
CA PRO A 32 -15.96 -12.57 18.20
C PRO A 32 -15.26 -12.26 16.87
N ILE A 33 -15.14 -13.30 16.03
CA ILE A 33 -14.66 -13.17 14.65
C ILE A 33 -15.86 -13.34 13.72
N ASN A 34 -16.06 -12.41 12.81
CA ASN A 34 -17.13 -12.48 11.82
C ASN A 34 -16.53 -12.68 10.42
N LEU A 35 -16.97 -13.69 9.72
CA LEU A 35 -16.60 -13.97 8.34
C LEU A 35 -17.80 -13.72 7.44
N THR A 36 -17.66 -12.84 6.45
CA THR A 36 -18.63 -12.67 5.38
C THR A 36 -18.04 -13.23 4.10
N VAL A 37 -18.62 -14.34 3.63
CA VAL A 37 -18.18 -15.06 2.42
C VAL A 37 -19.03 -14.63 1.25
N PHE A 38 -18.41 -13.97 0.28
CA PHE A 38 -19.06 -13.57 -0.96
C PHE A 38 -18.95 -14.70 -1.99
N ALA A 39 -19.91 -15.59 -2.00
CA ALA A 39 -19.91 -16.76 -2.87
C ALA A 39 -21.27 -16.97 -3.53
N THR A 40 -21.26 -17.14 -4.85
CA THR A 40 -22.45 -17.46 -5.64
C THR A 40 -23.03 -18.80 -5.20
N LYS A 41 -24.36 -18.84 -5.03
CA LYS A 41 -25.06 -20.01 -4.50
C LYS A 41 -25.40 -21.03 -5.58
N ASP A 42 -25.93 -20.58 -6.68
CA ASP A 42 -26.54 -21.42 -7.72
C ASP A 42 -25.68 -21.51 -8.97
N ASP A 43 -24.36 -21.61 -8.81
CA ASP A 43 -23.48 -21.76 -9.94
C ASP A 43 -23.50 -23.22 -10.43
N VAL A 44 -23.68 -23.40 -11.75
CA VAL A 44 -23.49 -24.67 -12.48
C VAL A 44 -22.11 -25.29 -12.20
N ASN A 45 -21.19 -24.51 -11.61
CA ASN A 45 -19.83 -24.85 -11.25
C ASN A 45 -19.62 -25.21 -9.75
N ASN A 46 -20.65 -25.63 -9.01
CA ASN A 46 -20.58 -26.12 -7.63
C ASN A 46 -20.47 -25.07 -6.51
N GLY A 47 -21.20 -23.96 -6.58
CA GLY A 47 -21.24 -22.93 -5.52
C GLY A 47 -21.61 -23.47 -4.15
N ASP A 48 -22.55 -24.41 -4.05
CA ASP A 48 -22.90 -25.06 -2.79
C ASP A 48 -21.76 -25.93 -2.24
N THR A 49 -20.99 -26.59 -3.09
CA THR A 49 -19.80 -27.36 -2.71
C THR A 49 -18.72 -26.46 -2.14
N PHE A 50 -18.51 -25.27 -2.73
CA PHE A 50 -17.58 -24.28 -2.20
C PHE A 50 -18.01 -23.77 -0.83
N ARG A 51 -19.27 -23.38 -0.65
CA ARG A 51 -19.81 -22.92 0.65
C ARG A 51 -19.66 -24.00 1.72
N GLN A 52 -19.98 -25.24 1.39
CA GLN A 52 -19.82 -26.36 2.31
C GLN A 52 -18.34 -26.61 2.65
N GLY A 53 -17.44 -26.44 1.67
CA GLY A 53 -15.99 -26.51 1.90
C GLY A 53 -15.50 -25.45 2.90
N ILE A 54 -15.96 -24.21 2.77
CA ILE A 54 -15.66 -23.13 3.73
C ILE A 54 -16.24 -23.45 5.12
N ILE A 55 -17.48 -23.90 5.21
CA ILE A 55 -18.09 -24.30 6.49
C ILE A 55 -17.24 -25.37 7.19
N ASN A 56 -16.86 -26.41 6.47
CA ASN A 56 -16.04 -27.49 7.01
C ASN A 56 -14.63 -27.03 7.40
N PHE A 57 -14.04 -26.11 6.62
CA PHE A 57 -12.76 -25.52 6.92
C PHE A 57 -12.82 -24.71 8.21
N ILE A 58 -13.80 -23.82 8.35
CA ILE A 58 -13.97 -22.96 9.53
C ILE A 58 -14.44 -23.73 10.75
N ALA A 59 -15.17 -24.83 10.58
CA ALA A 59 -15.60 -25.69 11.70
C ALA A 59 -14.42 -26.16 12.57
N ARG A 60 -13.23 -26.34 11.99
CA ARG A 60 -12.00 -26.66 12.74
C ARG A 60 -11.61 -25.54 13.70
N TYR A 61 -11.74 -24.29 13.26
CA TYR A 61 -11.47 -23.10 14.06
C TYR A 61 -12.53 -22.91 15.14
N GLN A 62 -13.80 -23.16 14.82
CA GLN A 62 -14.93 -23.03 15.75
C GLN A 62 -14.85 -24.02 16.92
N ARG A 63 -14.14 -25.16 16.78
CA ARG A 63 -13.89 -26.08 17.91
C ARG A 63 -12.99 -25.43 18.97
N THR A 64 -12.07 -24.57 18.59
CA THR A 64 -11.18 -23.86 19.51
C THR A 64 -11.81 -22.54 19.97
N LYS A 65 -12.50 -21.84 19.07
CA LYS A 65 -13.15 -20.55 19.33
C LYS A 65 -14.57 -20.56 18.77
N SER A 66 -15.54 -20.82 19.65
CA SER A 66 -16.95 -21.03 19.25
C SER A 66 -17.66 -19.79 18.71
N ASP A 67 -17.17 -18.58 19.01
CA ASP A 67 -17.72 -17.30 18.58
C ASP A 67 -17.14 -16.81 17.22
N ILE A 68 -16.81 -17.74 16.35
CA ILE A 68 -16.55 -17.48 14.94
C ILE A 68 -17.87 -17.63 14.17
N ASN A 69 -18.35 -16.53 13.59
CA ASN A 69 -19.60 -16.47 12.86
C ASN A 69 -19.33 -16.43 11.35
N ILE A 70 -20.14 -17.16 10.59
CA ILE A 70 -20.05 -17.19 9.12
C ILE A 70 -21.38 -16.68 8.54
N LYS A 71 -21.28 -15.75 7.58
CA LYS A 71 -22.38 -15.28 6.77
C LYS A 71 -22.02 -15.44 5.30
N PHE A 72 -22.97 -15.90 4.49
CA PHE A 72 -22.82 -16.00 3.04
C PHE A 72 -23.65 -14.94 2.33
N ILE A 73 -23.07 -14.27 1.35
CA ILE A 73 -23.71 -13.30 0.46
C ILE A 73 -23.37 -13.71 -0.97
N SER A 74 -24.40 -13.77 -1.82
CA SER A 74 -24.19 -13.99 -3.25
C SER A 74 -23.83 -12.66 -3.93
N PRO A 75 -22.66 -12.51 -4.55
CA PRO A 75 -22.30 -11.30 -5.27
C PRO A 75 -23.18 -11.07 -6.51
N VAL A 76 -23.86 -12.09 -7.00
CA VAL A 76 -24.82 -11.98 -8.10
C VAL A 76 -26.17 -11.42 -7.63
N GLU A 77 -26.60 -11.82 -6.43
CA GLU A 77 -27.84 -11.31 -5.82
C GLU A 77 -27.67 -9.91 -5.21
N GLU A 78 -26.48 -9.62 -4.68
CA GLU A 78 -26.13 -8.35 -4.02
C GLU A 78 -24.91 -7.66 -4.69
N PRO A 79 -24.99 -7.33 -6.00
CA PRO A 79 -23.83 -6.82 -6.74
C PRO A 79 -23.37 -5.45 -6.23
N LYS A 80 -24.29 -4.64 -5.77
CA LYS A 80 -24.01 -3.31 -5.21
C LYS A 80 -23.19 -3.42 -3.93
N LEU A 81 -23.61 -4.31 -3.02
CA LEU A 81 -22.92 -4.56 -1.77
C LEU A 81 -21.53 -5.16 -2.01
N ALA A 82 -21.42 -6.12 -2.94
CA ALA A 82 -20.13 -6.71 -3.31
C ALA A 82 -19.15 -5.64 -3.85
N GLN A 83 -19.64 -4.71 -4.67
CA GLN A 83 -18.83 -3.59 -5.17
C GLN A 83 -18.43 -2.62 -4.06
N GLU A 84 -19.35 -2.24 -3.18
CA GLU A 84 -19.11 -1.34 -2.04
C GLU A 84 -18.10 -1.96 -1.06
N MET A 85 -18.14 -3.28 -0.88
CA MET A 85 -17.21 -4.03 -0.03
C MET A 85 -15.88 -4.36 -0.72
N GLY A 86 -15.70 -3.96 -1.98
CA GLY A 86 -14.45 -4.15 -2.72
C GLY A 86 -14.15 -5.60 -3.09
N ILE A 87 -15.18 -6.42 -3.29
CA ILE A 87 -15.05 -7.83 -3.67
C ILE A 87 -14.57 -7.92 -5.13
N ARG A 88 -13.52 -8.70 -5.37
CA ARG A 88 -12.85 -8.83 -6.66
C ARG A 88 -13.06 -10.19 -7.32
N VAL A 89 -13.22 -11.21 -6.48
CA VAL A 89 -13.37 -12.59 -6.94
C VAL A 89 -14.50 -13.30 -6.20
N ASP A 90 -15.16 -14.24 -6.87
CA ASP A 90 -16.14 -15.11 -6.21
C ASP A 90 -15.44 -16.01 -5.18
N GLY A 91 -16.04 -16.15 -4.02
CA GLY A 91 -15.46 -16.85 -2.88
C GLY A 91 -14.55 -16.01 -1.97
N GLU A 92 -14.41 -14.73 -2.23
CA GLU A 92 -13.64 -13.84 -1.35
C GLU A 92 -14.31 -13.70 0.02
N VAL A 93 -13.50 -13.71 1.07
CA VAL A 93 -13.95 -13.65 2.45
C VAL A 93 -13.48 -12.37 3.10
N ILE A 94 -14.40 -11.63 3.70
CA ILE A 94 -14.08 -10.53 4.61
C ILE A 94 -14.07 -11.07 6.03
N VAL A 95 -12.96 -10.87 6.73
CA VAL A 95 -12.78 -11.27 8.11
C VAL A 95 -12.74 -10.03 8.99
N GLU A 96 -13.64 -9.96 9.96
CA GLU A 96 -13.77 -8.82 10.88
C GLU A 96 -13.47 -9.24 12.32
N TYR A 97 -12.65 -8.44 12.99
CA TYR A 97 -12.30 -8.60 14.40
C TYR A 97 -12.02 -7.24 15.04
N ASN A 98 -12.69 -6.90 16.15
CA ASN A 98 -12.51 -5.64 16.87
C ASN A 98 -12.57 -4.41 15.96
N LYS A 99 -13.59 -4.30 15.11
CA LYS A 99 -13.80 -3.20 14.13
C LYS A 99 -12.73 -3.12 13.03
N ARG A 100 -11.87 -4.10 12.91
CA ARG A 100 -10.91 -4.24 11.82
C ARG A 100 -11.39 -5.28 10.84
N SER A 101 -11.02 -5.12 9.59
CA SER A 101 -11.33 -6.10 8.56
C SER A 101 -10.17 -6.30 7.60
N GLU A 102 -10.01 -7.53 7.14
CA GLU A 102 -9.13 -7.89 6.03
C GLU A 102 -9.83 -8.86 5.10
N HIS A 103 -9.39 -8.84 3.84
CA HIS A 103 -9.89 -9.74 2.82
C HIS A 103 -8.93 -10.90 2.64
N ILE A 104 -9.48 -12.10 2.39
CA ILE A 104 -8.73 -13.25 1.92
C ILE A 104 -9.44 -13.86 0.73
N SER A 105 -8.68 -14.07 -0.36
CA SER A 105 -9.20 -14.62 -1.61
C SER A 105 -8.80 -16.09 -1.76
N PRO A 106 -9.68 -16.94 -2.30
CA PRO A 106 -9.33 -18.32 -2.59
C PRO A 106 -8.26 -18.40 -3.71
N PRO A 107 -7.41 -19.44 -3.71
CA PRO A 107 -7.31 -20.47 -2.70
C PRO A 107 -6.53 -20.00 -1.46
N PHE A 108 -6.94 -20.43 -0.27
CA PHE A 108 -6.20 -20.17 0.96
C PHE A 108 -6.14 -21.42 1.85
N ALA A 109 -5.08 -21.53 2.62
CA ALA A 109 -4.83 -22.61 3.56
C ALA A 109 -4.96 -22.14 5.01
N GLU A 110 -4.79 -23.05 5.96
CA GLU A 110 -4.78 -22.75 7.39
C GLU A 110 -3.78 -21.62 7.73
N GLN A 111 -2.57 -21.70 7.19
CA GLN A 111 -1.52 -20.70 7.45
C GLN A 111 -1.94 -19.30 7.00
N ASP A 112 -2.63 -19.18 5.87
CA ASP A 112 -3.05 -17.89 5.32
C ASP A 112 -4.09 -17.22 6.23
N LEU A 113 -5.09 -18.00 6.69
CA LEU A 113 -6.12 -17.50 7.59
C LEU A 113 -5.54 -17.19 8.98
N THR A 114 -4.65 -18.03 9.49
CA THR A 114 -3.97 -17.80 10.77
C THR A 114 -3.11 -16.53 10.73
N ASN A 115 -2.36 -16.31 9.65
CA ASN A 115 -1.59 -15.07 9.46
C ASN A 115 -2.50 -13.85 9.39
N LEU A 116 -3.67 -13.97 8.78
CA LEU A 116 -4.66 -12.90 8.76
C LEU A 116 -5.16 -12.58 10.17
N PHE A 117 -5.47 -13.59 10.97
CA PHE A 117 -5.85 -13.40 12.38
C PHE A 117 -4.74 -12.71 13.18
N VAL A 118 -3.49 -13.12 13.00
CA VAL A 118 -2.34 -12.46 13.64
C VAL A 118 -2.30 -10.96 13.27
N ARG A 119 -2.51 -10.62 12.01
CA ARG A 119 -2.55 -9.22 11.59
C ARG A 119 -3.70 -8.44 12.22
N LEU A 120 -4.89 -9.05 12.33
CA LEU A 120 -6.05 -8.44 12.95
C LEU A 120 -5.90 -8.24 14.47
N THR A 121 -5.08 -9.05 15.14
CA THR A 121 -4.80 -8.91 16.59
C THR A 121 -3.73 -7.87 16.89
N ARG A 122 -2.87 -7.54 15.92
CA ARG A 122 -1.82 -6.54 16.13
C ARG A 122 -2.46 -5.17 16.35
N THR A 123 -2.34 -4.64 17.54
CA THR A 123 -2.56 -3.23 17.81
C THR A 123 -1.34 -2.48 17.28
N ASN A 124 -1.50 -1.77 16.19
CA ASN A 124 -0.48 -0.81 15.76
C ASN A 124 -0.60 0.37 16.73
N GLU A 125 0.15 0.32 17.82
CA GLU A 125 0.15 1.37 18.84
C GLU A 125 0.80 2.65 18.33
N GLN A 126 1.62 2.53 17.28
CA GLN A 126 2.32 3.67 16.68
C GLN A 126 1.47 4.28 15.55
N PRO A 127 0.96 5.49 15.72
CA PRO A 127 0.18 6.15 14.68
C PRO A 127 1.03 6.49 13.46
N ILE A 128 0.41 6.51 12.29
CA ILE A 128 0.97 7.20 11.13
C ILE A 128 0.80 8.69 11.36
N MET A 129 1.91 9.40 11.40
CA MET A 129 1.92 10.86 11.44
C MET A 129 1.83 11.41 10.01
N TYR A 130 1.19 12.54 9.83
CA TYR A 130 1.22 13.25 8.55
C TYR A 130 1.50 14.74 8.74
N LEU A 131 2.28 15.29 7.82
CA LEU A 131 2.55 16.72 7.74
C LEU A 131 1.32 17.43 7.20
N ASP A 132 0.98 18.57 7.79
CA ASP A 132 -0.14 19.43 7.36
C ASP A 132 0.24 20.91 7.59
N GLY A 133 -0.51 21.81 6.98
CA GLY A 133 -0.28 23.25 7.08
C GLY A 133 0.38 23.88 5.86
N HIS A 134 0.83 23.08 4.88
CA HIS A 134 1.48 23.57 3.65
C HIS A 134 0.68 23.17 2.39
N GLY A 135 -0.61 22.84 2.54
CA GLY A 135 -1.50 22.45 1.44
C GLY A 135 -1.30 21.01 0.96
N GLU A 136 -0.80 20.15 1.83
CA GLU A 136 -0.64 18.72 1.56
C GLU A 136 -1.97 18.04 1.25
N LYS A 137 -1.90 16.90 0.55
CA LYS A 137 -3.02 15.98 0.42
C LYS A 137 -3.26 15.29 1.76
N ASN A 138 -4.37 15.63 2.40
CA ASN A 138 -4.66 15.20 3.76
C ASN A 138 -5.16 13.74 3.79
N LEU A 139 -4.56 12.90 4.65
CA LEU A 139 -4.97 11.50 4.85
C LEU A 139 -6.37 11.35 5.49
N MET A 140 -6.84 12.39 6.16
CA MET A 140 -8.18 12.43 6.79
C MET A 140 -9.10 13.43 6.09
N GLY A 141 -8.65 13.99 4.96
CA GLY A 141 -9.39 15.03 4.23
C GLY A 141 -10.52 14.48 3.36
N ILE A 142 -11.41 15.39 2.98
CA ILE A 142 -12.62 15.08 2.18
C ILE A 142 -12.60 15.75 0.79
N LYS A 143 -11.56 16.50 0.46
CA LYS A 143 -11.43 17.12 -0.85
C LYS A 143 -11.12 16.07 -1.92
N ASN A 144 -11.48 16.34 -3.17
CA ASN A 144 -11.28 15.38 -4.28
C ASN A 144 -9.82 14.95 -4.50
N ASN A 145 -8.86 15.79 -4.12
CA ASN A 145 -7.43 15.49 -4.22
C ASN A 145 -6.81 15.03 -2.90
N ASP A 146 -7.59 14.91 -1.82
CA ASP A 146 -7.13 14.35 -0.56
C ASP A 146 -6.97 12.82 -0.63
N LEU A 147 -6.28 12.27 0.34
CA LEU A 147 -6.06 10.83 0.50
C LEU A 147 -7.05 10.20 1.50
N GLY A 148 -8.19 10.86 1.76
CA GLY A 148 -9.13 10.45 2.81
C GLY A 148 -9.73 9.06 2.62
N GLU A 149 -10.02 8.64 1.39
CA GLU A 149 -10.49 7.27 1.13
C GLU A 149 -9.41 6.23 1.46
N PHE A 150 -8.15 6.53 1.15
CA PHE A 150 -7.03 5.69 1.54
C PHE A 150 -6.85 5.68 3.07
N GLY A 151 -6.96 6.85 3.72
CA GLY A 151 -6.94 6.96 5.18
C GLY A 151 -8.01 6.11 5.86
N LYS A 152 -9.24 6.17 5.39
CA LYS A 152 -10.35 5.33 5.89
C LYS A 152 -10.07 3.83 5.76
N GLN A 153 -9.47 3.40 4.65
CA GLN A 153 -9.09 2.00 4.48
C GLN A 153 -8.01 1.56 5.48
N LEU A 154 -7.06 2.45 5.79
CA LEU A 154 -6.05 2.18 6.81
C LEU A 154 -6.66 2.16 8.22
N GLU A 155 -7.60 3.05 8.54
CA GLU A 155 -8.33 3.03 9.82
C GLU A 155 -9.10 1.72 10.02
N LYS A 156 -9.75 1.20 8.96
CA LYS A 156 -10.41 -0.12 9.00
C LYS A 156 -9.43 -1.25 9.33
N LYS A 157 -8.15 -1.08 9.03
CA LYS A 157 -7.07 -2.01 9.39
C LYS A 157 -6.48 -1.75 10.79
N GLY A 158 -7.07 -0.83 11.55
CA GLY A 158 -6.64 -0.48 12.90
C GLY A 158 -5.46 0.47 12.97
N ILE A 159 -5.11 1.11 11.86
CA ILE A 159 -4.04 2.13 11.83
C ILE A 159 -4.62 3.44 12.35
N LYS A 160 -3.95 4.03 13.33
CA LYS A 160 -4.27 5.34 13.88
C LYS A 160 -3.47 6.42 13.18
N PHE A 161 -4.00 7.63 13.15
CA PHE A 161 -3.34 8.80 12.57
C PHE A 161 -3.11 9.86 13.65
N SER A 162 -2.04 10.63 13.46
CA SER A 162 -1.79 11.85 14.23
C SER A 162 -1.21 12.92 13.31
N ASN A 163 -1.44 14.17 13.67
CA ASN A 163 -0.97 15.34 12.95
C ASN A 163 -0.19 16.24 13.91
N PRO A 164 1.11 15.96 14.12
CA PRO A 164 1.94 16.84 14.93
C PRO A 164 2.21 18.17 14.20
N ASP A 165 1.88 19.27 14.84
CA ASP A 165 2.27 20.60 14.33
C ASP A 165 3.78 20.78 14.54
N LEU A 166 4.55 20.67 13.45
CA LEU A 166 6.01 20.77 13.51
C LEU A 166 6.53 22.19 13.81
N ILE A 167 5.66 23.20 13.79
CA ILE A 167 6.01 24.55 14.28
C ILE A 167 6.04 24.54 15.80
N ILE A 168 5.08 23.88 16.44
CA ILE A 168 4.86 23.89 17.90
C ILE A 168 5.72 22.85 18.60
N VAL A 169 5.69 21.59 18.12
CA VAL A 169 6.47 20.50 18.78
C VAL A 169 7.96 20.72 18.60
N ASN A 170 8.75 20.38 19.60
CA ASN A 170 10.21 20.54 19.53
C ASN A 170 10.85 19.62 18.50
N GLU A 171 10.39 18.38 18.42
CA GLU A 171 10.86 17.35 17.49
C GLU A 171 9.67 16.55 16.94
N VAL A 172 9.86 15.85 15.80
CA VAL A 172 8.88 14.87 15.34
C VAL A 172 8.72 13.78 16.40
N PRO A 173 7.50 13.45 16.84
CA PRO A 173 7.27 12.47 17.90
C PRO A 173 7.89 11.10 17.56
N LYS A 174 8.60 10.51 18.53
CA LYS A 174 9.24 9.19 18.36
C LYS A 174 8.23 8.04 18.43
N GLU A 175 7.08 8.28 19.04
CA GLU A 175 6.00 7.30 19.21
C GLU A 175 5.25 7.02 17.91
N GLY A 176 5.47 7.84 16.89
CA GLY A 176 4.91 7.61 15.55
C GLY A 176 5.67 6.52 14.78
N GLY A 177 4.93 5.70 14.05
CA GLY A 177 5.52 4.65 13.21
C GLY A 177 6.15 5.17 11.93
N MET A 178 5.58 6.25 11.36
CA MET A 178 6.05 6.87 10.11
C MET A 178 5.49 8.28 9.98
N LEU A 179 6.24 9.18 9.37
CA LEU A 179 5.77 10.50 8.95
C LEU A 179 5.47 10.48 7.44
N VAL A 180 4.23 10.81 7.06
CA VAL A 180 3.82 10.98 5.67
C VAL A 180 3.90 12.46 5.28
N ILE A 181 4.59 12.75 4.18
CA ILE A 181 4.66 14.08 3.56
C ILE A 181 4.01 13.94 2.19
N ALA A 182 2.80 14.47 2.01
CA ALA A 182 1.99 14.25 0.83
C ALA A 182 1.85 15.53 0.00
N SER A 183 2.85 15.80 -0.83
CA SER A 183 2.81 16.88 -1.85
C SER A 183 2.50 18.26 -1.28
N PRO A 184 3.33 18.85 -0.41
CA PRO A 184 3.16 20.23 0.04
C PRO A 184 3.09 21.19 -1.15
N GLN A 185 2.19 22.17 -1.09
CA GLN A 185 1.95 23.15 -2.15
C GLN A 185 2.68 24.47 -1.91
N VAL A 186 2.98 24.76 -0.64
CA VAL A 186 3.81 25.90 -0.24
C VAL A 186 5.03 25.41 0.54
N ASN A 187 6.02 26.27 0.70
CA ASN A 187 7.29 25.89 1.31
C ASN A 187 7.12 25.52 2.78
N VAL A 188 7.57 24.33 3.13
CA VAL A 188 7.83 23.90 4.51
C VAL A 188 8.99 24.76 5.05
N SER A 189 8.85 25.26 6.26
CA SER A 189 9.89 26.11 6.83
C SER A 189 11.19 25.36 7.09
N LYS A 190 12.30 26.07 7.13
CA LYS A 190 13.60 25.48 7.44
C LYS A 190 13.65 24.86 8.84
N VAL A 191 12.87 25.39 9.78
CA VAL A 191 12.78 24.85 11.12
C VAL A 191 12.12 23.47 11.11
N GLU A 192 10.98 23.35 10.44
CA GLU A 192 10.25 22.09 10.29
C GLU A 192 11.05 21.06 9.50
N SER A 193 11.60 21.44 8.36
CA SER A 193 12.40 20.53 7.52
C SER A 193 13.66 20.03 8.24
N ASN A 194 14.27 20.84 9.11
CA ASN A 194 15.38 20.39 9.95
C ASN A 194 14.93 19.37 11.02
N LYS A 195 13.72 19.52 11.57
CA LYS A 195 13.13 18.48 12.48
C LYS A 195 12.93 17.16 11.76
N ILE A 196 12.50 17.19 10.50
CA ILE A 196 12.36 15.99 9.67
C ILE A 196 13.73 15.33 9.43
N VAL A 197 14.78 16.10 9.15
CA VAL A 197 16.14 15.58 9.01
C VAL A 197 16.59 14.89 10.31
N ARG A 198 16.40 15.54 11.46
CA ARG A 198 16.76 14.94 12.76
C ARG A 198 15.95 13.68 13.07
N TYR A 199 14.67 13.67 12.69
CA TYR A 199 13.83 12.49 12.82
C TYR A 199 14.41 11.30 12.03
N LEU A 200 14.81 11.52 10.77
CA LEU A 200 15.50 10.50 9.95
C LEU A 200 16.84 10.08 10.56
N GLN A 201 17.62 11.04 11.09
CA GLN A 201 18.88 10.76 11.77
C GLN A 201 18.73 9.87 12.99
N ASN A 202 17.60 9.98 13.68
CA ASN A 202 17.24 9.21 14.87
C ASN A 202 16.45 7.93 14.57
N GLY A 203 16.47 7.44 13.32
CA GLY A 203 15.84 6.19 12.92
C GLY A 203 14.36 6.30 12.55
N GLY A 204 13.83 7.51 12.38
CA GLY A 204 12.45 7.73 11.95
C GLY A 204 12.21 7.29 10.50
N ASN A 205 10.98 6.91 10.20
CA ASN A 205 10.55 6.48 8.87
C ASN A 205 9.73 7.59 8.19
N VAL A 206 10.00 7.85 6.92
CA VAL A 206 9.29 8.86 6.14
C VAL A 206 8.76 8.26 4.85
N LEU A 207 7.50 8.50 4.54
CA LEU A 207 6.92 8.34 3.20
C LEU A 207 6.75 9.72 2.59
N TRP A 208 7.49 10.00 1.54
CA TRP A 208 7.42 11.28 0.83
C TRP A 208 6.83 11.08 -0.57
N LEU A 209 5.65 11.65 -0.78
CA LEU A 209 4.95 11.67 -2.07
C LEU A 209 5.17 13.03 -2.73
N LEU A 210 5.61 13.01 -3.99
CA LEU A 210 5.96 14.20 -4.78
C LEU A 210 4.96 14.34 -5.94
N ASP A 211 4.46 15.56 -6.17
CA ASP A 211 3.64 15.89 -7.33
C ASP A 211 4.42 16.65 -8.40
N ASP A 212 5.50 17.32 -8.04
CA ASP A 212 6.36 18.07 -8.96
C ASP A 212 7.86 18.01 -8.55
N ASP A 213 8.71 18.64 -9.32
CA ASP A 213 10.15 18.70 -9.09
C ASP A 213 10.56 19.79 -8.07
N ASN A 214 9.62 20.62 -7.65
CA ASN A 214 9.86 21.62 -6.60
C ASN A 214 9.70 20.96 -5.22
N LEU A 215 10.78 20.92 -4.46
CA LEU A 215 10.84 20.26 -3.17
C LEU A 215 10.14 21.02 -2.03
N LYS A 216 9.62 22.21 -2.31
CA LYS A 216 8.81 23.00 -1.36
C LYS A 216 9.44 23.16 0.03
N GLY A 217 10.71 23.55 0.09
CA GLY A 217 11.44 23.78 1.34
C GLY A 217 12.05 22.51 1.97
N LEU A 218 11.93 21.37 1.30
CA LEU A 218 12.48 20.09 1.78
C LEU A 218 13.83 19.73 1.14
N GLU A 219 14.54 20.70 0.58
CA GLU A 219 15.84 20.52 -0.09
C GLU A 219 16.90 19.94 0.84
N ASN A 220 16.89 20.28 2.14
CA ASN A 220 17.79 19.71 3.13
C ASN A 220 17.48 18.23 3.42
N VAL A 221 16.21 17.81 3.37
CA VAL A 221 15.80 16.41 3.49
C VAL A 221 16.29 15.62 2.27
N ALA A 222 16.05 16.14 1.06
CA ALA A 222 16.55 15.53 -0.17
C ALA A 222 18.08 15.42 -0.18
N LYS A 223 18.78 16.47 0.26
CA LYS A 223 20.25 16.48 0.39
C LYS A 223 20.74 15.41 1.37
N TYR A 224 20.07 15.28 2.53
CA TYR A 224 20.42 14.27 3.53
C TYR A 224 20.27 12.84 3.00
N LEU A 225 19.23 12.60 2.20
CA LEU A 225 18.99 11.30 1.56
C LEU A 225 19.84 11.07 0.30
N GLY A 226 20.46 12.11 -0.26
CA GLY A 226 21.08 12.06 -1.59
C GLY A 226 20.06 11.92 -2.72
N LEU A 227 18.80 12.28 -2.45
CA LEU A 227 17.69 12.23 -3.41
C LEU A 227 17.81 13.35 -4.44
N LYS A 228 17.57 13.00 -5.70
CA LYS A 228 17.39 13.95 -6.81
C LYS A 228 16.05 13.70 -7.48
N VAL A 229 15.33 14.77 -7.76
CA VAL A 229 14.12 14.77 -8.57
C VAL A 229 14.44 15.51 -9.88
N SER A 230 14.19 14.87 -11.01
CA SER A 230 14.44 15.46 -12.32
C SER A 230 13.36 16.45 -12.67
N LYS A 231 13.74 17.56 -13.30
CA LYS A 231 12.83 18.61 -13.73
C LYS A 231 11.94 18.21 -14.93
N GLY A 232 12.31 17.18 -15.66
CA GLY A 232 11.51 16.65 -16.76
C GLY A 232 10.29 15.89 -16.28
N LYS A 233 9.35 15.69 -17.19
CA LYS A 233 8.15 14.85 -16.96
C LYS A 233 8.22 13.60 -17.81
N VAL A 234 7.70 12.51 -17.27
CA VAL A 234 7.58 11.25 -17.99
C VAL A 234 6.52 11.36 -19.09
N VAL A 235 6.86 10.89 -20.28
CA VAL A 235 5.96 10.74 -21.43
C VAL A 235 5.92 9.29 -21.82
N ASP A 236 4.71 8.74 -21.88
CA ASP A 236 4.47 7.34 -22.22
C ASP A 236 3.46 7.23 -23.38
N PRO A 237 3.91 7.17 -24.64
CA PRO A 237 3.02 7.06 -25.78
C PRO A 237 2.15 5.79 -25.77
N SER A 238 2.56 4.75 -25.04
CA SER A 238 1.78 3.51 -24.95
C SER A 238 0.47 3.69 -24.17
N SER A 239 0.34 4.77 -23.41
CA SER A 239 -0.86 5.09 -22.62
C SER A 239 -2.09 5.35 -23.47
N SER A 240 -1.91 5.82 -24.72
CA SER A 240 -2.99 6.02 -25.69
C SER A 240 -3.73 4.73 -26.01
N GLN A 241 -3.07 3.57 -25.95
CA GLN A 241 -3.68 2.25 -26.16
C GLN A 241 -4.71 1.89 -25.08
N PHE A 242 -4.63 2.56 -23.92
CA PHE A 242 -5.54 2.39 -22.79
C PHE A 242 -6.49 3.59 -22.62
N GLY A 243 -6.60 4.47 -23.62
CA GLY A 243 -7.45 5.65 -23.58
C GLY A 243 -6.94 6.77 -22.67
N ALA A 244 -5.70 6.71 -22.22
CA ALA A 244 -5.05 7.75 -21.43
C ALA A 244 -4.17 8.66 -22.33
N ASN A 245 -3.91 9.88 -21.86
CA ASN A 245 -2.94 10.74 -22.53
C ASN A 245 -1.50 10.35 -22.22
N GLU A 246 -0.54 10.86 -22.96
CA GLU A 246 0.87 10.49 -22.86
C GLU A 246 1.55 10.96 -21.55
N ASN A 247 0.91 11.87 -20.80
CA ASN A 247 1.38 12.28 -19.47
C ASN A 247 1.03 11.26 -18.37
N VAL A 248 0.16 10.31 -18.68
CA VAL A 248 -0.14 9.17 -17.80
C VAL A 248 0.79 8.03 -18.16
N SER A 249 1.51 7.50 -17.21
CA SER A 249 2.38 6.34 -17.41
C SER A 249 1.94 5.17 -16.53
N PHE A 250 2.12 3.97 -17.07
CA PHE A 250 1.84 2.72 -16.35
C PHE A 250 3.12 2.12 -15.80
N ALA A 251 3.03 1.54 -14.60
CA ALA A 251 4.13 0.77 -14.05
C ALA A 251 4.44 -0.42 -14.97
N THR A 252 5.70 -0.53 -15.35
CA THR A 252 6.23 -1.63 -16.17
C THR A 252 7.07 -2.60 -15.37
N PHE A 253 7.54 -2.16 -14.20
CA PHE A 253 8.37 -2.96 -13.30
C PHE A 253 8.18 -2.51 -11.85
N TYR A 254 8.16 -3.48 -10.94
CA TYR A 254 8.24 -3.29 -9.50
C TYR A 254 9.50 -3.95 -8.97
N GLY A 255 10.26 -3.23 -8.15
CA GLY A 255 11.51 -3.72 -7.57
C GLY A 255 11.30 -4.87 -6.59
N ASP A 256 12.33 -5.68 -6.40
CA ASP A 256 12.35 -6.70 -5.35
C ASP A 256 12.62 -6.04 -3.99
N HIS A 257 11.55 -5.60 -3.38
CA HIS A 257 11.58 -4.92 -2.08
C HIS A 257 10.32 -5.28 -1.27
N PRO A 258 10.35 -5.34 0.06
CA PRO A 258 9.18 -5.65 0.88
C PRO A 258 7.92 -4.82 0.57
N ILE A 259 8.09 -3.55 0.15
CA ILE A 259 6.98 -2.65 -0.23
C ILE A 259 6.26 -3.14 -1.51
N THR A 260 7.00 -3.70 -2.45
CA THR A 260 6.51 -4.09 -3.78
C THR A 260 6.43 -5.59 -4.00
N LYS A 261 6.92 -6.37 -3.05
CA LYS A 261 6.95 -7.84 -3.12
C LYS A 261 5.53 -8.39 -3.29
N ASN A 262 5.35 -9.26 -4.27
CA ASN A 262 4.07 -9.88 -4.62
C ASN A 262 2.97 -8.88 -5.06
N PHE A 263 3.33 -7.63 -5.37
CA PHE A 263 2.39 -6.67 -5.92
C PHE A 263 2.22 -6.93 -7.42
N MET A 264 1.01 -7.31 -7.83
CA MET A 264 0.69 -7.76 -9.18
C MET A 264 -0.24 -6.80 -9.95
N LEU A 265 -0.74 -5.75 -9.28
CA LEU A 265 -1.67 -4.80 -9.88
C LEU A 265 -0.92 -3.78 -10.74
N ARG A 266 -1.52 -3.42 -11.87
CA ARG A 266 -1.00 -2.33 -12.69
C ARG A 266 -1.40 -0.99 -12.06
N THR A 267 -0.42 -0.17 -11.75
CA THR A 267 -0.63 1.21 -11.27
C THR A 267 -0.36 2.21 -12.38
N LEU A 268 -1.02 3.35 -12.28
CA LEU A 268 -0.83 4.47 -13.21
C LEU A 268 -0.41 5.74 -12.46
N TYR A 269 0.37 6.57 -13.13
CA TYR A 269 0.94 7.77 -12.58
C TYR A 269 0.79 8.92 -13.57
N ASN A 270 0.17 10.01 -13.11
CA ASN A 270 -0.03 11.19 -13.93
C ASN A 270 1.12 12.18 -13.69
N SER A 271 1.72 12.66 -14.78
CA SER A 271 2.78 13.67 -14.75
C SER A 271 3.96 13.31 -13.85
N ALA A 272 4.37 12.04 -13.86
CA ALA A 272 5.44 11.54 -13.00
C ALA A 272 6.79 12.19 -13.32
N HIS A 273 7.63 12.34 -12.29
CA HIS A 273 9.01 12.80 -12.38
C HIS A 273 9.97 11.65 -12.06
N GLU A 274 11.14 11.69 -12.70
CA GLU A 274 12.18 10.74 -12.32
C GLU A 274 12.74 11.08 -10.95
N VAL A 275 12.88 10.06 -10.11
CA VAL A 275 13.63 10.13 -8.86
C VAL A 275 14.86 9.25 -8.96
N SER A 276 15.99 9.78 -8.48
CA SER A 276 17.25 9.07 -8.42
C SER A 276 17.96 9.36 -7.09
N ALA A 277 18.84 8.49 -6.68
CA ALA A 277 19.71 8.72 -5.56
C ALA A 277 21.14 8.33 -5.94
N LYS A 278 22.10 9.12 -5.53
CA LYS A 278 23.48 8.64 -5.50
C LYS A 278 23.53 7.63 -4.36
N GLY A 279 23.94 6.39 -4.65
CA GLY A 279 24.26 5.43 -3.62
C GLY A 279 25.27 6.08 -2.67
N THR A 280 24.80 6.58 -1.56
CA THR A 280 25.62 7.35 -0.64
C THR A 280 26.10 6.42 0.44
N TYR A 281 27.24 5.84 0.23
CA TYR A 281 28.00 5.21 1.31
C TYR A 281 28.31 6.19 2.46
N GLU A 282 28.26 7.50 2.20
CA GLU A 282 28.53 8.54 3.20
C GLU A 282 27.53 8.57 4.36
N ASN A 283 26.24 8.25 4.13
CA ASN A 283 25.20 8.21 5.17
C ASN A 283 24.67 6.81 5.47
N GLY A 284 25.28 5.78 4.88
CA GLY A 284 24.91 4.38 5.11
C GLY A 284 23.55 3.96 4.53
N TRP A 285 22.97 4.75 3.61
CA TRP A 285 21.73 4.41 2.95
C TRP A 285 21.92 3.35 1.87
N GLU A 286 21.14 2.29 1.94
CA GLU A 286 20.89 1.35 0.84
C GLU A 286 19.72 1.88 0.02
N VAL A 287 19.87 1.92 -1.30
CA VAL A 287 18.88 2.46 -2.22
C VAL A 287 18.33 1.37 -3.11
N SER A 288 17.01 1.22 -3.12
CA SER A 288 16.30 0.27 -3.97
C SER A 288 15.32 1.00 -4.88
N LYS A 289 15.32 0.66 -6.16
CA LYS A 289 14.27 1.10 -7.08
C LYS A 289 12.98 0.35 -6.75
N LEU A 290 11.87 1.06 -6.69
CA LEU A 290 10.57 0.48 -6.40
C LEU A 290 9.69 0.36 -7.64
N ILE A 291 9.67 1.42 -8.48
CA ILE A 291 8.69 1.53 -9.57
C ILE A 291 9.38 2.13 -10.78
N GLU A 292 9.30 1.43 -11.90
CA GLU A 292 9.70 1.96 -13.21
C GLU A 292 8.47 2.04 -14.12
N VAL A 293 8.41 3.10 -14.91
CA VAL A 293 7.32 3.41 -15.86
C VAL A 293 7.87 3.67 -17.25
N ALA A 294 6.99 3.81 -18.24
CA ALA A 294 7.31 4.24 -19.60
C ALA A 294 8.47 3.46 -20.23
N GLY A 295 8.35 2.13 -20.28
CA GLY A 295 9.39 1.26 -20.86
C GLY A 295 9.73 1.63 -22.31
N ASN A 296 8.74 2.07 -23.09
CA ASN A 296 8.89 2.57 -24.46
C ASN A 296 8.76 4.09 -24.58
N GLY A 297 8.68 4.79 -23.46
CA GLY A 297 8.58 6.24 -23.38
C GLY A 297 9.92 6.91 -23.06
N TRP A 298 9.84 8.09 -22.49
CA TRP A 298 11.00 8.89 -22.13
C TRP A 298 10.70 9.88 -21.01
N LEU A 299 11.76 10.41 -20.40
CA LEU A 299 11.71 11.60 -19.57
C LEU A 299 11.97 12.80 -20.48
N ALA A 300 10.98 13.66 -20.70
CA ALA A 300 11.12 14.86 -21.50
C ALA A 300 12.00 15.88 -20.77
N GLY A 301 13.02 16.37 -21.46
CA GLY A 301 13.99 17.33 -20.90
C GLY A 301 13.40 18.69 -20.58
N GLU A 302 14.12 19.45 -19.78
CA GLU A 302 13.75 20.80 -19.36
C GLU A 302 13.65 21.78 -20.55
N GLY A 303 12.77 22.78 -20.45
CA GLY A 303 12.63 23.85 -21.44
C GLY A 303 11.84 23.51 -22.70
N LYS A 304 11.23 22.32 -22.78
CA LYS A 304 10.34 21.91 -23.86
C LYS A 304 8.92 22.44 -23.63
N THR A 305 8.25 22.90 -24.69
CA THR A 305 6.79 23.16 -24.66
C THR A 305 6.03 21.84 -24.53
N GLU A 306 4.75 21.87 -24.15
CA GLU A 306 3.94 20.65 -24.03
C GLU A 306 3.93 19.84 -25.34
N ALA A 307 3.77 20.49 -26.49
CA ALA A 307 3.84 19.83 -27.80
C ALA A 307 5.23 19.24 -28.11
N GLN A 308 6.31 19.91 -27.71
CA GLN A 308 7.68 19.42 -27.88
C GLN A 308 8.01 18.23 -26.99
N LYS A 309 7.39 18.13 -25.82
CA LYS A 309 7.58 16.99 -24.90
C LYS A 309 7.10 15.68 -25.51
N LEU A 310 6.08 15.72 -26.36
CA LEU A 310 5.52 14.57 -27.04
C LEU A 310 6.39 14.02 -28.17
N ILE A 311 7.46 14.71 -28.52
CA ILE A 311 8.42 14.31 -29.56
C ILE A 311 9.76 13.99 -28.90
N PHE A 312 10.21 12.75 -29.05
CA PHE A 312 11.48 12.32 -28.47
C PHE A 312 12.68 13.01 -29.14
N ASP A 313 13.51 13.63 -28.33
CA ASP A 313 14.77 14.26 -28.75
C ASP A 313 15.96 13.59 -28.06
N LYS A 314 16.78 12.88 -28.81
CA LYS A 314 17.96 12.16 -28.31
C LYS A 314 18.95 13.03 -27.53
N THR A 315 18.95 14.34 -27.76
CA THR A 315 19.92 15.25 -27.14
C THR A 315 19.43 15.85 -25.82
N LYS A 316 18.11 15.84 -25.59
CA LYS A 316 17.48 16.47 -24.44
C LYS A 316 16.72 15.49 -23.54
N ASP A 317 16.27 14.39 -24.11
CA ASP A 317 15.39 13.44 -23.42
C ASP A 317 16.15 12.19 -23.00
N LYS A 318 15.72 11.60 -21.89
CA LYS A 318 16.22 10.32 -21.42
C LYS A 318 15.24 9.22 -21.78
N LYS A 319 15.68 8.24 -22.54
CA LYS A 319 14.86 7.08 -22.90
C LYS A 319 14.50 6.25 -21.67
N GLY A 320 13.25 5.75 -21.62
CA GLY A 320 12.77 4.83 -20.58
C GLY A 320 13.46 3.45 -20.58
N PRO A 321 13.22 2.64 -19.54
CA PRO A 321 12.28 2.89 -18.43
C PRO A 321 12.76 3.99 -17.47
N ILE A 322 11.81 4.69 -16.86
CA ILE A 322 12.07 5.81 -15.93
C ILE A 322 11.68 5.38 -14.51
N ASN A 323 12.61 5.52 -13.58
CA ASN A 323 12.37 5.22 -12.17
C ASN A 323 11.65 6.39 -11.48
N ILE A 324 10.50 6.13 -10.89
CA ILE A 324 9.67 7.13 -10.20
C ILE A 324 9.45 6.82 -8.71
N GLY A 325 9.99 5.72 -8.21
CA GLY A 325 9.90 5.33 -6.81
C GLY A 325 11.19 4.72 -6.29
N ILE A 326 11.63 5.20 -5.12
CA ILE A 326 12.86 4.75 -4.46
C ILE A 326 12.57 4.45 -3.00
N ALA A 327 13.14 3.36 -2.49
CA ALA A 327 13.26 3.12 -1.05
C ALA A 327 14.70 3.36 -0.60
N PHE A 328 14.79 4.06 0.53
CA PHE A 328 16.03 4.23 1.27
C PHE A 328 15.95 3.38 2.53
N ASN A 329 16.92 2.54 2.76
CA ASN A 329 17.00 1.69 3.95
C ASN A 329 18.34 1.85 4.63
N ARG A 330 18.33 1.86 5.97
CA ARG A 330 19.53 1.93 6.78
C ARG A 330 19.32 1.18 8.09
N LYS A 331 20.30 0.42 8.53
CA LYS A 331 20.31 -0.10 9.90
C LYS A 331 20.52 1.05 10.87
N PHE A 332 19.62 1.17 11.82
CA PHE A 332 19.73 2.13 12.91
C PHE A 332 20.20 1.39 14.16
N GLU A 333 21.33 1.81 14.70
CA GLU A 333 21.81 1.34 16.00
C GLU A 333 21.46 2.42 17.03
N GLU A 334 20.57 2.09 17.94
CA GLU A 334 20.31 2.98 19.07
C GLU A 334 21.61 3.13 19.86
N LYS A 335 22.15 4.34 19.89
CA LYS A 335 23.26 4.66 20.79
C LYS A 335 22.67 4.69 22.20
N GLY A 336 22.97 3.63 22.97
CA GLY A 336 22.60 3.51 24.38
C GLY A 336 23.17 4.65 25.25
#